data_6e43775d8c2756949ddf79c0132beb6d
#
_entry.id   6e43775d8c2756949ddf79c0132beb6d
#
_cell.length_a   1.000
_cell.length_b   1.000
_cell.length_c   1.000
_cell.angle_alpha   90.00
_cell.angle_beta   90.00
_cell.angle_gamma   90.00
#
_symmetry.space_group_name_H-M   'P 1'
#
loop_
_entity.id
_entity.type
_entity.pdbx_description
1 polymer ?
#
loop_
_entity_poly.entity_id
_entity_poly.type
_entity_poly.pdbx_seq_one_letter_code
_entity_poly.pdbx_strand_id
1 'polypeptide(L)'
;KPGTKVAVIGDFAKTPRYQGAGSSLVNPTRQPESILDVISDSGLVMTAYEQGYIRNRKPNAALAKSAVEAAKNADVVLVFAGLDEISESEGLDPTHTHMPQAQNELIDAVTAVNTNVVVVLSAGSSIEMPWFDYVKGIVHGYLGGQAGASAMMNVLTGKVCPSGKLNETYPLHYEDTPAFHYYPSKERSSEYREALYVGYRYYTTVGKKVRFPFGYGLSYTPFAYTNFSVDKDGVTFTTKTTGDVEGTEIAQLYVGKQSETIFRPVRELKGFARVTLAPGEEKSVHIAFEDKTFRFYDTRTNTWEVESGNYQIMVGTDADTMVLEGSLEIAGTVADGGYSKEILPEYFSGKIENVDDIEYRELYGREIPDGSWSGEIRMNDA
;
A
#
# COMPACT_ATOMS: atom_id res chain seq x y z
N LYS A 1 26.02 -9.10 1.29
CA LYS A 1 27.26 -9.31 2.06
C LYS A 1 28.38 -8.43 1.47
N PRO A 2 29.36 -7.95 2.29
CA PRO A 2 30.50 -7.24 1.73
C PRO A 2 31.20 -8.06 0.64
N GLY A 3 31.62 -7.36 -0.44
CA GLY A 3 32.26 -7.98 -1.60
C GLY A 3 31.30 -8.57 -2.64
N THR A 4 29.99 -8.60 -2.39
CA THR A 4 29.00 -9.03 -3.38
C THR A 4 29.05 -8.12 -4.61
N LYS A 5 29.20 -8.72 -5.80
CA LYS A 5 29.23 -8.01 -7.08
C LYS A 5 27.83 -7.65 -7.52
N VAL A 6 27.57 -6.37 -7.74
CA VAL A 6 26.24 -5.87 -8.11
C VAL A 6 26.28 -5.11 -9.42
N ALA A 7 25.32 -5.38 -10.29
CA ALA A 7 24.98 -4.48 -11.40
C ALA A 7 23.85 -3.56 -10.94
N VAL A 8 24.02 -2.25 -11.14
CA VAL A 8 23.03 -1.22 -10.85
C VAL A 8 22.39 -0.80 -12.17
N ILE A 9 21.09 -0.98 -12.29
CA ILE A 9 20.34 -0.72 -13.51
C ILE A 9 19.20 0.25 -13.20
N GLY A 10 18.98 1.22 -14.08
CA GLY A 10 17.86 2.14 -14.00
C GLY A 10 18.25 3.60 -13.84
N ASP A 11 17.55 4.47 -14.55
CA ASP A 11 17.79 5.92 -14.52
C ASP A 11 17.65 6.48 -13.09
N PHE A 12 16.70 5.98 -12.31
CA PHE A 12 16.45 6.43 -10.93
C PHE A 12 17.61 6.14 -9.97
N ALA A 13 18.52 5.22 -10.29
CA ALA A 13 19.73 5.01 -9.50
C ALA A 13 20.69 6.19 -9.55
N LYS A 14 20.75 6.89 -10.69
CA LYS A 14 21.62 8.06 -10.94
C LYS A 14 20.89 9.37 -10.70
N THR A 15 19.64 9.46 -11.14
CA THR A 15 18.82 10.67 -11.03
C THR A 15 17.55 10.29 -10.22
N PRO A 16 17.63 10.34 -8.88
CA PRO A 16 16.55 9.84 -8.04
C PRO A 16 15.26 10.63 -8.24
N ARG A 17 14.13 9.93 -8.26
CA ARG A 17 12.85 10.52 -8.05
C ARG A 17 12.58 10.56 -6.54
N TYR A 18 12.77 11.71 -5.91
CA TYR A 18 12.81 11.86 -4.45
C TYR A 18 11.62 12.62 -3.87
N GLN A 19 10.81 13.24 -4.70
CA GLN A 19 9.63 14.04 -4.31
C GLN A 19 8.53 13.96 -5.36
N GLY A 20 7.33 14.44 -5.02
CA GLY A 20 6.22 14.60 -5.94
C GLY A 20 6.49 15.61 -7.05
N ALA A 21 5.53 15.77 -7.96
CA ALA A 21 5.53 16.74 -9.05
C ALA A 21 4.29 17.64 -8.96
N GLY A 22 4.32 18.76 -9.69
CA GLY A 22 3.26 19.77 -9.62
C GLY A 22 3.47 20.72 -8.44
N SER A 23 2.44 21.08 -7.71
CA SER A 23 2.51 22.05 -6.61
C SER A 23 3.27 21.54 -5.38
N SER A 24 3.51 20.24 -5.29
CA SER A 24 4.33 19.62 -4.24
C SER A 24 5.85 19.77 -4.45
N LEU A 25 6.28 20.32 -5.59
CA LEU A 25 7.69 20.51 -5.90
C LEU A 25 8.34 21.49 -4.93
N VAL A 26 9.40 21.06 -4.25
CA VAL A 26 10.22 21.87 -3.36
C VAL A 26 11.65 21.94 -3.88
N ASN A 27 12.21 23.15 -3.92
CA ASN A 27 13.62 23.31 -4.28
C ASN A 27 14.52 22.79 -3.15
N PRO A 28 15.34 21.77 -3.39
CA PRO A 28 16.17 21.20 -2.34
C PRO A 28 17.32 22.17 -1.96
N THR A 29 17.65 22.22 -0.68
CA THR A 29 18.80 23.02 -0.18
C THR A 29 20.14 22.35 -0.50
N ARG A 30 20.11 21.05 -0.79
CA ARG A 30 21.27 20.26 -1.21
C ARG A 30 20.82 19.34 -2.34
N GLN A 31 21.73 19.02 -3.24
CA GLN A 31 21.48 17.99 -4.25
C GLN A 31 21.09 16.66 -3.56
N PRO A 32 19.96 16.05 -3.92
CA PRO A 32 19.61 14.73 -3.40
C PRO A 32 20.68 13.69 -3.77
N GLU A 33 20.96 12.80 -2.83
CA GLU A 33 21.91 11.72 -3.06
C GLU A 33 21.40 10.73 -4.12
N SER A 34 22.28 10.29 -4.99
CA SER A 34 22.03 9.15 -5.88
C SER A 34 22.58 7.84 -5.29
N ILE A 35 22.11 6.71 -5.79
CA ILE A 35 22.68 5.41 -5.42
C ILE A 35 24.18 5.34 -5.82
N LEU A 36 24.55 5.95 -6.93
CA LEU A 36 25.94 5.97 -7.41
C LEU A 36 26.87 6.75 -6.48
N ASP A 37 26.35 7.75 -5.76
CA ASP A 37 27.15 8.53 -4.81
C ASP A 37 27.46 7.74 -3.52
N VAL A 38 26.56 6.83 -3.10
CA VAL A 38 26.62 6.19 -1.78
C VAL A 38 26.97 4.70 -1.81
N ILE A 39 26.92 4.04 -2.97
CA ILE A 39 27.11 2.61 -3.08
C ILE A 39 28.52 2.15 -2.67
N SER A 40 29.53 2.98 -2.88
CA SER A 40 30.92 2.69 -2.45
C SER A 40 31.05 2.42 -0.96
N ASP A 41 30.22 3.09 -0.14
CA ASP A 41 30.27 2.99 1.32
C ASP A 41 29.45 1.80 1.87
N SER A 42 28.81 1.08 0.97
CA SER A 42 27.93 -0.05 1.31
C SER A 42 28.66 -1.39 1.53
N GLY A 43 29.93 -1.47 1.11
CA GLY A 43 30.69 -2.72 1.06
C GLY A 43 30.36 -3.60 -0.15
N LEU A 44 29.43 -3.22 -1.01
CA LEU A 44 29.15 -3.90 -2.28
C LEU A 44 30.18 -3.50 -3.34
N VAL A 45 30.39 -4.37 -4.33
CA VAL A 45 31.26 -4.10 -5.49
C VAL A 45 30.38 -3.85 -6.70
N MET A 46 30.21 -2.59 -7.05
CA MET A 46 29.47 -2.24 -8.27
C MET A 46 30.31 -2.63 -9.50
N THR A 47 29.81 -3.58 -10.29
CA THR A 47 30.49 -4.05 -11.51
C THR A 47 30.14 -3.22 -12.72
N ALA A 48 28.92 -2.66 -12.74
CA ALA A 48 28.45 -1.78 -13.81
C ALA A 48 27.30 -0.91 -13.31
N TYR A 49 27.14 0.25 -13.94
CA TYR A 49 25.90 1.03 -13.95
C TYR A 49 25.40 1.15 -15.38
N GLU A 50 24.12 0.82 -15.57
CA GLU A 50 23.46 0.96 -16.88
C GLU A 50 22.13 1.70 -16.70
N GLN A 51 21.89 2.70 -17.55
CA GLN A 51 20.67 3.50 -17.47
C GLN A 51 19.40 2.67 -17.75
N GLY A 52 19.48 1.70 -18.66
CA GLY A 52 18.45 0.72 -18.97
C GLY A 52 17.23 1.25 -19.72
N TYR A 53 16.70 2.42 -19.34
CA TYR A 53 15.52 3.05 -19.95
C TYR A 53 15.65 4.58 -19.96
N ILE A 54 14.75 5.23 -20.69
CA ILE A 54 14.60 6.69 -20.71
C ILE A 54 13.23 7.05 -20.11
N ARG A 55 13.17 8.08 -19.27
CA ARG A 55 11.93 8.53 -18.59
C ARG A 55 10.79 8.94 -19.51
N ASN A 56 11.05 9.22 -20.79
CA ASN A 56 10.02 9.53 -21.77
C ASN A 56 9.17 8.31 -22.19
N ARG A 57 9.36 7.17 -21.53
CA ARG A 57 8.59 5.91 -21.67
C ARG A 57 8.79 5.17 -23.00
N LYS A 58 9.60 5.67 -23.93
CA LYS A 58 9.87 4.96 -25.18
C LYS A 58 10.93 3.89 -24.94
N PRO A 59 10.71 2.63 -25.38
CA PRO A 59 11.72 1.59 -25.34
C PRO A 59 13.00 2.00 -26.07
N ASN A 60 14.16 1.67 -25.48
CA ASN A 60 15.46 1.90 -26.09
C ASN A 60 16.26 0.59 -26.10
N ALA A 61 16.33 -0.04 -27.26
CA ALA A 61 16.96 -1.35 -27.42
C ALA A 61 18.46 -1.35 -27.07
N ALA A 62 19.18 -0.24 -27.33
CA ALA A 62 20.60 -0.16 -27.00
C ALA A 62 20.84 -0.13 -25.49
N LEU A 63 20.06 0.70 -24.76
CA LEU A 63 20.14 0.76 -23.28
C LEU A 63 19.71 -0.56 -22.63
N ALA A 64 18.63 -1.18 -23.10
CA ALA A 64 18.18 -2.47 -22.61
C ALA A 64 19.23 -3.57 -22.83
N LYS A 65 19.87 -3.60 -24.02
CA LYS A 65 20.95 -4.55 -24.33
C LYS A 65 22.15 -4.39 -23.39
N SER A 66 22.62 -3.18 -23.15
CA SER A 66 23.74 -2.91 -22.23
C SER A 66 23.39 -3.37 -20.80
N ALA A 67 22.18 -3.08 -20.33
CA ALA A 67 21.72 -3.51 -19.04
C ALA A 67 21.66 -5.04 -18.88
N VAL A 68 21.18 -5.75 -19.91
CA VAL A 68 21.16 -7.22 -19.93
C VAL A 68 22.58 -7.81 -19.90
N GLU A 69 23.52 -7.23 -20.63
CA GLU A 69 24.93 -7.70 -20.60
C GLU A 69 25.55 -7.46 -19.22
N ALA A 70 25.31 -6.31 -18.58
CA ALA A 70 25.77 -6.03 -17.24
C ALA A 70 25.19 -7.02 -16.20
N ALA A 71 23.91 -7.37 -16.36
CA ALA A 71 23.21 -8.30 -15.47
C ALA A 71 23.79 -9.71 -15.45
N LYS A 72 24.30 -10.22 -16.58
CA LYS A 72 24.86 -11.58 -16.71
C LYS A 72 26.05 -11.84 -15.81
N ASN A 73 26.84 -10.83 -15.49
CA ASN A 73 28.10 -10.95 -14.77
C ASN A 73 28.04 -10.52 -13.30
N ALA A 74 26.86 -10.21 -12.80
CA ALA A 74 26.65 -9.78 -11.42
C ALA A 74 26.11 -10.91 -10.55
N ASP A 75 26.52 -10.94 -9.27
CA ASP A 75 25.95 -11.84 -8.26
C ASP A 75 24.50 -11.46 -7.95
N VAL A 76 24.21 -10.15 -7.94
CA VAL A 76 22.89 -9.56 -7.71
C VAL A 76 22.68 -8.39 -8.67
N VAL A 77 21.50 -8.25 -9.19
CA VAL A 77 21.10 -7.09 -10.00
C VAL A 77 20.13 -6.23 -9.18
N LEU A 78 20.44 -4.94 -9.03
CA LEU A 78 19.58 -3.94 -8.42
C LEU A 78 18.94 -3.11 -9.52
N VAL A 79 17.64 -3.26 -9.75
CA VAL A 79 16.89 -2.51 -10.76
C VAL A 79 16.10 -1.41 -10.09
N PHE A 80 16.43 -0.16 -10.40
CA PHE A 80 15.75 1.04 -9.91
C PHE A 80 14.70 1.48 -10.93
N ALA A 81 13.44 1.34 -10.58
CA ALA A 81 12.30 1.55 -11.45
C ALA A 81 11.14 2.23 -10.72
N GLY A 82 10.06 2.56 -11.41
CA GLY A 82 8.87 3.15 -10.81
C GLY A 82 8.18 4.16 -11.72
N LEU A 83 7.43 5.07 -11.10
CA LEU A 83 6.69 6.11 -11.80
C LEU A 83 7.52 7.40 -11.89
N ASP A 84 7.51 8.03 -13.05
CA ASP A 84 8.17 9.32 -13.27
C ASP A 84 7.27 10.52 -12.90
N GLU A 85 7.79 11.72 -13.01
CA GLU A 85 7.13 12.96 -12.67
C GLU A 85 5.87 13.24 -13.50
N ILE A 86 5.78 12.67 -14.71
CA ILE A 86 4.60 12.80 -15.57
C ILE A 86 3.52 11.78 -15.18
N SER A 87 3.95 10.58 -14.79
CA SER A 87 3.03 9.51 -14.38
C SER A 87 2.27 9.83 -13.09
N GLU A 88 2.89 10.63 -12.22
CA GLU A 88 2.32 11.02 -10.91
C GLU A 88 2.47 12.53 -10.70
N SER A 89 1.88 13.32 -11.57
CA SER A 89 1.82 14.76 -11.40
C SER A 89 0.46 15.15 -10.80
N GLU A 90 0.47 16.13 -9.92
CA GLU A 90 -0.76 16.77 -9.46
C GLU A 90 -1.57 17.32 -10.64
N GLY A 91 -2.90 17.15 -10.59
CA GLY A 91 -3.81 17.59 -11.63
C GLY A 91 -3.91 16.66 -12.84
N LEU A 92 -3.24 15.52 -12.82
CA LEU A 92 -3.36 14.48 -13.84
C LEU A 92 -3.98 13.22 -13.22
N ASP A 93 -5.15 12.83 -13.71
CA ASP A 93 -5.82 11.60 -13.26
C ASP A 93 -5.20 10.37 -13.95
N PRO A 94 -4.69 9.39 -13.22
CA PRO A 94 -4.20 8.15 -13.82
C PRO A 94 -5.36 7.34 -14.40
N THR A 95 -5.15 6.81 -15.60
CA THR A 95 -6.10 5.91 -16.29
C THR A 95 -5.74 4.43 -16.13
N HIS A 96 -4.63 4.14 -15.48
CA HIS A 96 -4.12 2.80 -15.21
C HIS A 96 -3.06 2.86 -14.10
N THR A 97 -2.72 1.69 -13.54
CA THR A 97 -1.66 1.52 -12.52
C THR A 97 -0.38 0.88 -13.08
N HIS A 98 -0.22 0.86 -14.39
CA HIS A 98 0.97 0.28 -15.04
C HIS A 98 2.19 1.18 -14.86
N MET A 99 3.34 0.55 -14.58
CA MET A 99 4.63 1.20 -14.82
C MET A 99 4.86 1.45 -16.33
N PRO A 100 5.75 2.40 -16.69
CA PRO A 100 6.16 2.58 -18.09
C PRO A 100 6.59 1.25 -18.72
N GLN A 101 6.07 0.94 -19.91
CA GLN A 101 6.31 -0.34 -20.61
C GLN A 101 7.82 -0.65 -20.75
N ALA A 102 8.64 0.36 -21.05
CA ALA A 102 10.09 0.18 -21.19
C ALA A 102 10.77 -0.36 -19.93
N GLN A 103 10.22 -0.03 -18.74
CA GLN A 103 10.75 -0.54 -17.47
C GLN A 103 10.30 -1.97 -17.21
N ASN A 104 9.04 -2.31 -17.51
CA ASN A 104 8.54 -3.69 -17.37
C ASN A 104 9.31 -4.64 -18.32
N GLU A 105 9.48 -4.26 -19.60
CA GLU A 105 10.26 -5.04 -20.56
C GLU A 105 11.74 -5.18 -20.16
N LEU A 106 12.33 -4.16 -19.56
CA LEU A 106 13.69 -4.22 -19.05
C LEU A 106 13.81 -5.22 -17.89
N ILE A 107 12.89 -5.20 -16.93
CA ILE A 107 12.89 -6.15 -15.80
C ILE A 107 12.75 -7.58 -16.32
N ASP A 108 11.85 -7.83 -17.26
CA ASP A 108 11.67 -9.15 -17.90
C ASP A 108 12.95 -9.61 -18.59
N ALA A 109 13.59 -8.74 -19.36
CA ALA A 109 14.83 -9.07 -20.05
C ALA A 109 16.00 -9.35 -19.08
N VAL A 110 16.09 -8.61 -17.98
CA VAL A 110 17.11 -8.80 -16.95
C VAL A 110 16.88 -10.09 -16.18
N THR A 111 15.63 -10.37 -15.78
CA THR A 111 15.29 -11.62 -15.05
C THR A 111 15.48 -12.88 -15.90
N ALA A 112 15.38 -12.77 -17.21
CA ALA A 112 15.67 -13.86 -18.14
C ALA A 112 17.15 -14.31 -18.15
N VAL A 113 18.07 -13.43 -17.73
CA VAL A 113 19.53 -13.73 -17.74
C VAL A 113 20.15 -13.81 -16.34
N ASN A 114 19.48 -13.29 -15.31
CA ASN A 114 19.93 -13.35 -13.93
C ASN A 114 18.71 -13.54 -13.01
N THR A 115 18.72 -14.61 -12.23
CA THR A 115 17.61 -14.94 -11.30
C THR A 115 17.70 -14.20 -9.96
N ASN A 116 18.77 -13.45 -9.72
CA ASN A 116 19.06 -12.74 -8.47
C ASN A 116 18.79 -11.25 -8.63
N VAL A 117 17.56 -10.91 -8.97
CA VAL A 117 17.12 -9.54 -9.23
C VAL A 117 16.33 -9.00 -8.06
N VAL A 118 16.70 -7.80 -7.60
CA VAL A 118 15.96 -7.01 -6.62
C VAL A 118 15.50 -5.74 -7.30
N VAL A 119 14.20 -5.47 -7.27
CA VAL A 119 13.61 -4.24 -7.80
C VAL A 119 13.43 -3.23 -6.67
N VAL A 120 13.96 -2.03 -6.86
CA VAL A 120 13.82 -0.89 -5.95
C VAL A 120 12.88 0.10 -6.61
N LEU A 121 11.70 0.28 -6.01
CA LEU A 121 10.64 1.10 -6.57
C LEU A 121 10.63 2.51 -5.99
N SER A 122 10.47 3.49 -6.88
CA SER A 122 10.16 4.88 -6.57
C SER A 122 8.81 5.23 -7.19
N ALA A 123 7.76 5.21 -6.38
CA ALA A 123 6.39 5.54 -6.78
C ALA A 123 5.63 6.04 -5.56
N GLY A 124 4.72 6.98 -5.73
CA GLY A 124 3.86 7.49 -4.65
C GLY A 124 2.57 6.69 -4.46
N SER A 125 2.20 5.88 -5.45
CA SER A 125 0.98 5.08 -5.49
C SER A 125 1.24 3.61 -5.83
N SER A 126 0.21 2.78 -5.71
CA SER A 126 0.25 1.38 -6.09
C SER A 126 0.48 1.20 -7.59
N ILE A 127 1.22 0.16 -7.95
CA ILE A 127 1.53 -0.20 -9.34
C ILE A 127 1.28 -1.68 -9.60
N GLU A 128 0.96 -2.02 -10.83
CA GLU A 128 0.93 -3.39 -11.30
C GLU A 128 2.35 -3.92 -11.52
N MET A 129 2.58 -5.17 -11.12
CA MET A 129 3.90 -5.81 -11.14
C MET A 129 3.84 -7.14 -11.93
N PRO A 130 3.80 -7.10 -13.27
CA PRO A 130 3.70 -8.33 -14.08
C PRO A 130 4.90 -9.26 -13.91
N TRP A 131 6.06 -8.72 -13.56
CA TRP A 131 7.33 -9.42 -13.32
C TRP A 131 7.51 -9.95 -11.88
N PHE A 132 6.50 -9.82 -11.02
CA PHE A 132 6.58 -10.14 -9.58
C PHE A 132 7.18 -11.54 -9.29
N ASP A 133 6.76 -12.56 -10.01
CA ASP A 133 7.16 -13.95 -9.76
C ASP A 133 8.61 -14.26 -10.21
N TYR A 134 9.25 -13.34 -10.93
CA TYR A 134 10.60 -13.53 -11.48
C TYR A 134 11.70 -12.81 -10.70
N VAL A 135 11.36 -11.99 -9.71
CA VAL A 135 12.31 -11.25 -8.88
C VAL A 135 12.46 -11.87 -7.50
N LYS A 136 13.63 -11.69 -6.87
CA LYS A 136 13.91 -12.22 -5.53
C LYS A 136 13.50 -11.30 -4.40
N GLY A 137 13.33 -10.02 -4.68
CA GLY A 137 12.90 -9.06 -3.70
C GLY A 137 12.43 -7.77 -4.33
N ILE A 138 11.56 -7.08 -3.61
CA ILE A 138 11.07 -5.77 -3.97
C ILE A 138 11.25 -4.87 -2.74
N VAL A 139 11.88 -3.72 -2.93
CA VAL A 139 12.00 -2.69 -1.91
C VAL A 139 11.28 -1.46 -2.40
N HIS A 140 10.19 -1.10 -1.75
CA HIS A 140 9.41 0.07 -2.12
C HIS A 140 9.87 1.28 -1.32
N GLY A 141 10.58 2.19 -2.00
CA GLY A 141 11.17 3.39 -1.40
C GLY A 141 10.25 4.59 -1.39
N TYR A 142 9.07 4.51 -2.01
CA TYR A 142 8.20 5.66 -2.22
C TYR A 142 8.97 6.85 -2.82
N LEU A 143 8.85 8.03 -2.23
CA LEU A 143 9.59 9.24 -2.60
C LEU A 143 10.52 9.59 -1.42
N GLY A 144 11.79 9.17 -1.51
CA GLY A 144 12.69 9.05 -0.37
C GLY A 144 13.28 10.36 0.19
N GLY A 145 13.01 11.51 -0.42
CA GLY A 145 13.61 12.77 0.00
C GLY A 145 15.11 12.86 -0.26
N GLN A 146 15.79 13.79 0.41
CA GLN A 146 17.21 14.11 0.15
C GLN A 146 18.18 12.95 0.47
N ALA A 147 17.92 12.17 1.52
CA ALA A 147 18.75 11.05 1.98
C ALA A 147 18.21 9.67 1.59
N GLY A 148 17.34 9.61 0.58
CA GLY A 148 16.67 8.37 0.16
C GLY A 148 17.63 7.30 -0.31
N ALA A 149 18.72 7.66 -1.01
CA ALA A 149 19.70 6.71 -1.50
C ALA A 149 20.46 6.03 -0.35
N SER A 150 20.96 6.77 0.63
CA SER A 150 21.61 6.22 1.82
C SER A 150 20.68 5.33 2.63
N ALA A 151 19.42 5.76 2.83
CA ALA A 151 18.42 4.97 3.54
C ALA A 151 18.14 3.64 2.81
N MET A 152 17.98 3.68 1.50
CA MET A 152 17.75 2.50 0.67
C MET A 152 18.94 1.53 0.73
N MET A 153 20.16 2.03 0.62
CA MET A 153 21.36 1.21 0.72
C MET A 153 21.51 0.56 2.12
N ASN A 154 21.10 1.24 3.19
CA ASN A 154 21.10 0.66 4.53
C ASN A 154 20.12 -0.52 4.64
N VAL A 155 18.96 -0.45 3.99
CA VAL A 155 18.01 -1.57 3.91
C VAL A 155 18.59 -2.69 3.05
N LEU A 156 19.02 -2.40 1.83
CA LEU A 156 19.55 -3.40 0.87
C LEU A 156 20.75 -4.19 1.40
N THR A 157 21.56 -3.57 2.24
CA THR A 157 22.75 -4.22 2.83
C THR A 157 22.48 -4.91 4.18
N GLY A 158 21.27 -4.74 4.74
CA GLY A 158 20.91 -5.26 6.04
C GLY A 158 21.49 -4.47 7.22
N LYS A 159 22.03 -3.28 6.98
CA LYS A 159 22.48 -2.37 8.05
C LYS A 159 21.29 -1.86 8.86
N VAL A 160 20.12 -1.75 8.23
CA VAL A 160 18.85 -1.44 8.85
C VAL A 160 17.85 -2.53 8.48
N CYS A 161 17.21 -3.13 9.48
CA CYS A 161 16.11 -4.06 9.28
C CYS A 161 14.85 -3.27 8.90
N PRO A 162 14.21 -3.55 7.75
CA PRO A 162 13.02 -2.82 7.33
C PRO A 162 11.86 -3.06 8.30
N SER A 163 11.08 -2.02 8.58
CA SER A 163 9.90 -2.08 9.44
C SER A 163 8.70 -1.33 8.83
N GLY A 164 8.87 -0.70 7.69
CA GLY A 164 7.81 0.01 6.99
C GLY A 164 6.72 -0.93 6.52
N LYS A 165 5.47 -0.48 6.61
CA LYS A 165 4.29 -1.19 6.13
C LYS A 165 3.64 -0.38 5.02
N LEU A 166 3.06 -1.06 4.02
CA LEU A 166 2.35 -0.40 2.94
C LEU A 166 1.15 0.37 3.49
N ASN A 167 1.01 1.60 3.07
CA ASN A 167 -0.07 2.52 3.48
C ASN A 167 -1.33 2.39 2.62
N GLU A 168 -1.31 1.50 1.63
CA GLU A 168 -2.43 1.20 0.75
C GLU A 168 -2.40 -0.28 0.32
N THR A 169 -3.53 -0.75 -0.20
CA THR A 169 -3.63 -2.06 -0.85
C THR A 169 -3.10 -1.96 -2.28
N TYR A 170 -2.32 -2.93 -2.70
CA TYR A 170 -1.84 -3.08 -4.07
C TYR A 170 -2.76 -4.06 -4.82
N PRO A 171 -3.69 -3.61 -5.66
CA PRO A 171 -4.53 -4.50 -6.46
C PRO A 171 -3.69 -5.28 -7.49
N LEU A 172 -4.26 -6.32 -8.07
CA LEU A 172 -3.63 -7.02 -9.20
C LEU A 172 -3.74 -6.20 -10.48
N HIS A 173 -4.90 -5.56 -10.69
CA HIS A 173 -5.22 -4.74 -11.86
C HIS A 173 -5.96 -3.47 -11.44
N TYR A 174 -5.87 -2.44 -12.25
CA TYR A 174 -6.57 -1.18 -12.04
C TYR A 174 -8.09 -1.37 -11.95
N GLU A 175 -8.65 -2.27 -12.75
CA GLU A 175 -10.07 -2.63 -12.78
C GLU A 175 -10.57 -3.25 -11.48
N ASP A 176 -9.65 -3.72 -10.62
CA ASP A 176 -9.98 -4.27 -9.30
C ASP A 176 -10.24 -3.19 -8.25
N THR A 177 -10.00 -1.92 -8.57
CA THR A 177 -10.17 -0.84 -7.61
C THR A 177 -11.65 -0.54 -7.34
N PRO A 178 -12.05 -0.22 -6.11
CA PRO A 178 -13.46 0.00 -5.77
C PRO A 178 -14.10 1.16 -6.53
N ALA A 179 -13.31 2.17 -6.88
CA ALA A 179 -13.80 3.35 -7.60
C ALA A 179 -13.75 3.22 -9.14
N PHE A 180 -13.30 2.10 -9.71
CA PHE A 180 -13.06 1.96 -11.15
C PHE A 180 -14.24 2.38 -12.03
N HIS A 181 -15.46 2.03 -11.62
CA HIS A 181 -16.66 2.35 -12.40
C HIS A 181 -17.15 3.81 -12.23
N TYR A 182 -16.66 4.51 -11.21
CA TYR A 182 -17.10 5.84 -10.82
C TYR A 182 -16.04 6.92 -11.04
N TYR A 183 -14.82 6.54 -11.34
CA TYR A 183 -13.67 7.42 -11.55
C TYR A 183 -13.06 7.24 -12.95
N PRO A 184 -12.68 8.33 -13.64
CA PRO A 184 -12.97 9.72 -13.30
C PRO A 184 -14.46 10.04 -13.45
N SER A 185 -14.96 11.06 -12.72
CA SER A 185 -16.36 11.46 -12.81
C SER A 185 -16.70 11.92 -14.25
N LYS A 186 -17.85 11.46 -14.74
CA LYS A 186 -18.40 11.88 -16.04
C LYS A 186 -19.35 13.06 -15.91
N GLU A 187 -19.70 13.43 -14.69
CA GLU A 187 -20.66 14.47 -14.34
C GLU A 187 -19.93 15.67 -13.71
N ARG A 188 -20.66 16.76 -13.48
CA ARG A 188 -20.13 17.93 -12.76
C ARG A 188 -19.85 17.66 -11.28
N SER A 189 -20.48 16.65 -10.72
CA SER A 189 -20.27 16.17 -9.37
C SER A 189 -19.53 14.83 -9.38
N SER A 190 -18.66 14.62 -8.41
CA SER A 190 -18.07 13.32 -8.15
C SER A 190 -18.90 12.58 -7.12
N GLU A 191 -19.30 11.36 -7.43
CA GLU A 191 -20.11 10.50 -6.58
C GLU A 191 -19.24 9.42 -5.95
N TYR A 192 -19.08 9.47 -4.64
CA TYR A 192 -18.30 8.48 -3.87
C TYR A 192 -19.19 7.30 -3.50
N ARG A 193 -19.64 6.55 -4.54
CA ARG A 193 -20.58 5.43 -4.38
C ARG A 193 -19.97 4.26 -3.60
N GLU A 194 -18.65 4.18 -3.52
CA GLU A 194 -17.95 3.18 -2.72
C GLU A 194 -18.14 3.36 -1.20
N ALA A 195 -18.55 4.55 -0.75
CA ALA A 195 -18.83 4.89 0.64
C ALA A 195 -17.72 4.43 1.60
N LEU A 196 -18.00 3.49 2.51
CA LEU A 196 -17.03 2.96 3.49
C LEU A 196 -16.01 1.99 2.87
N TYR A 197 -16.28 1.48 1.68
CA TYR A 197 -15.50 0.40 1.06
C TYR A 197 -14.31 0.94 0.26
N VAL A 198 -13.43 1.69 0.94
CA VAL A 198 -12.20 2.27 0.38
C VAL A 198 -11.02 1.40 0.76
N GLY A 199 -10.14 1.13 -0.21
CA GLY A 199 -8.91 0.38 -0.01
C GLY A 199 -9.16 -1.01 0.58
N TYR A 200 -8.40 -1.40 1.60
CA TYR A 200 -8.50 -2.74 2.22
C TYR A 200 -9.91 -3.07 2.73
N ARG A 201 -10.71 -2.09 3.13
CA ARG A 201 -12.08 -2.31 3.58
C ARG A 201 -12.93 -2.98 2.50
N TYR A 202 -12.74 -2.58 1.24
CA TYR A 202 -13.37 -3.25 0.11
C TYR A 202 -12.78 -4.64 -0.12
N TYR A 203 -11.48 -4.73 -0.36
CA TYR A 203 -10.83 -5.99 -0.77
C TYR A 203 -11.04 -7.11 0.24
N THR A 204 -10.89 -6.82 1.54
CA THR A 204 -11.12 -7.82 2.60
C THR A 204 -12.57 -8.22 2.74
N THR A 205 -13.52 -7.30 2.52
CA THR A 205 -14.96 -7.58 2.65
C THR A 205 -15.45 -8.50 1.54
N VAL A 206 -15.04 -8.25 0.29
CA VAL A 206 -15.47 -9.08 -0.85
C VAL A 206 -14.55 -10.26 -1.11
N GLY A 207 -13.45 -10.40 -0.36
CA GLY A 207 -12.47 -11.47 -0.55
C GLY A 207 -11.71 -11.39 -1.88
N LYS A 208 -11.51 -10.17 -2.41
CA LYS A 208 -10.82 -9.95 -3.68
C LYS A 208 -9.32 -10.11 -3.50
N LYS A 209 -8.68 -10.90 -4.35
CA LYS A 209 -7.23 -11.10 -4.32
C LYS A 209 -6.49 -9.80 -4.67
N VAL A 210 -5.42 -9.55 -3.94
CA VAL A 210 -4.55 -8.38 -4.13
C VAL A 210 -3.10 -8.82 -4.25
N ARG A 211 -2.24 -7.95 -4.78
CA ARG A 211 -0.79 -8.22 -4.81
C ARG A 211 -0.21 -8.13 -3.41
N PHE A 212 -0.55 -7.07 -2.70
CA PHE A 212 -0.21 -6.87 -1.29
C PHE A 212 -1.37 -6.21 -0.56
N PRO A 213 -1.77 -6.69 0.60
CA PRO A 213 -2.77 -6.02 1.42
C PRO A 213 -2.22 -4.74 2.06
N PHE A 214 -3.11 -3.84 2.45
CA PHE A 214 -2.77 -2.72 3.32
C PHE A 214 -2.05 -3.23 4.58
N GLY A 215 -1.01 -2.52 5.00
CA GLY A 215 -0.24 -2.88 6.19
C GLY A 215 0.80 -3.97 5.97
N TYR A 216 0.93 -4.52 4.75
CA TYR A 216 1.93 -5.53 4.41
C TYR A 216 3.35 -4.96 4.48
N GLY A 217 4.29 -5.77 4.93
CA GLY A 217 5.71 -5.48 4.90
C GLY A 217 6.52 -6.57 5.59
N LEU A 218 7.58 -7.03 4.93
CA LEU A 218 8.49 -8.04 5.45
C LEU A 218 9.57 -7.42 6.33
N SER A 219 10.13 -8.24 7.20
CA SER A 219 11.27 -7.91 8.05
C SER A 219 12.38 -8.93 7.82
N TYR A 220 13.62 -8.59 8.14
CA TYR A 220 14.75 -9.55 8.12
C TYR A 220 14.77 -10.46 9.35
N THR A 221 13.89 -10.21 10.32
CA THR A 221 13.70 -11.06 11.49
C THR A 221 12.22 -11.40 11.67
N PRO A 222 11.85 -12.67 11.92
CA PRO A 222 10.47 -13.04 12.16
C PRO A 222 10.04 -12.71 13.60
N PHE A 223 8.72 -12.53 13.78
CA PHE A 223 8.08 -12.25 15.07
C PHE A 223 7.05 -13.33 15.40
N ALA A 224 6.94 -13.67 16.68
CA ALA A 224 5.89 -14.53 17.22
C ALA A 224 4.97 -13.72 18.14
N TYR A 225 3.70 -14.10 18.18
CA TYR A 225 2.65 -13.46 19.00
C TYR A 225 2.03 -14.50 19.92
N THR A 226 1.90 -14.18 21.22
CA THR A 226 1.37 -15.07 22.25
C THR A 226 0.64 -14.29 23.34
N ASN A 227 0.02 -14.98 24.31
CA ASN A 227 -0.56 -14.42 25.52
C ASN A 227 -1.61 -13.33 25.26
N PHE A 228 -2.50 -13.58 24.29
CA PHE A 228 -3.54 -12.62 23.91
C PHE A 228 -4.66 -12.55 24.94
N SER A 229 -5.04 -11.33 25.30
CA SER A 229 -6.19 -11.04 26.10
C SER A 229 -6.89 -9.77 25.62
N VAL A 230 -8.21 -9.74 25.79
CA VAL A 230 -9.07 -8.60 25.46
C VAL A 230 -9.86 -8.24 26.70
N ASP A 231 -9.92 -6.97 27.04
CA ASP A 231 -10.79 -6.42 28.07
C ASP A 231 -11.45 -5.12 27.60
N LYS A 232 -12.15 -4.43 28.50
CA LYS A 232 -12.85 -3.17 28.16
C LYS A 232 -11.91 -2.01 27.79
N ASP A 233 -10.65 -2.09 28.16
CA ASP A 233 -9.67 -1.01 28.00
C ASP A 233 -8.79 -1.20 26.74
N GLY A 234 -8.73 -2.43 26.20
CA GLY A 234 -7.92 -2.70 25.01
C GLY A 234 -7.55 -4.17 24.82
N VAL A 235 -6.49 -4.38 24.06
CA VAL A 235 -5.88 -5.69 23.84
C VAL A 235 -4.48 -5.73 24.43
N THR A 236 -4.12 -6.84 25.05
CA THR A 236 -2.77 -7.10 25.54
C THR A 236 -2.27 -8.42 24.98
N PHE A 237 -1.03 -8.44 24.49
CA PHE A 237 -0.37 -9.64 23.97
C PHE A 237 1.13 -9.54 24.14
N THR A 238 1.84 -10.64 23.94
CA THR A 238 3.29 -10.68 23.93
C THR A 238 3.80 -10.82 22.48
N THR A 239 4.75 -9.99 22.07
CA THR A 239 5.50 -10.19 20.82
C THR A 239 6.95 -10.49 21.12
N LYS A 240 7.57 -11.40 20.32
CA LYS A 240 8.93 -11.88 20.47
C LYS A 240 9.63 -11.97 19.13
N THR A 241 10.90 -11.54 19.07
CA THR A 241 11.77 -11.84 17.94
C THR A 241 12.22 -13.31 17.99
N THR A 242 12.09 -14.03 16.89
CA THR A 242 12.55 -15.41 16.78
C THR A 242 13.78 -15.58 15.87
N GLY A 243 14.28 -14.49 15.31
CA GLY A 243 15.48 -14.46 14.47
C GLY A 243 16.69 -13.85 15.16
N ASP A 244 17.78 -13.71 14.42
CA ASP A 244 19.12 -13.37 14.93
C ASP A 244 19.48 -11.88 14.82
N VAL A 245 18.56 -11.05 14.32
CA VAL A 245 18.79 -9.61 14.18
C VAL A 245 17.71 -8.82 14.88
N GLU A 246 18.07 -7.61 15.37
CA GLU A 246 17.11 -6.66 15.89
C GLU A 246 16.10 -6.28 14.79
N GLY A 247 14.83 -6.21 15.15
CA GLY A 247 13.78 -5.80 14.25
C GLY A 247 12.68 -5.00 14.94
N THR A 248 11.91 -4.32 14.13
CA THR A 248 10.74 -3.58 14.60
C THR A 248 9.48 -4.14 13.94
N GLU A 249 8.53 -4.57 14.77
CA GLU A 249 7.21 -5.02 14.31
C GLU A 249 6.18 -3.90 14.47
N ILE A 250 5.20 -3.90 13.56
CA ILE A 250 4.02 -3.05 13.62
C ILE A 250 2.80 -3.98 13.78
N ALA A 251 2.37 -4.17 15.01
CA ALA A 251 1.16 -4.92 15.32
C ALA A 251 -0.07 -4.06 15.07
N GLN A 252 -1.04 -4.55 14.30
CA GLN A 252 -2.20 -3.79 13.84
C GLN A 252 -3.48 -4.35 14.47
N LEU A 253 -4.21 -3.51 15.20
CA LEU A 253 -5.49 -3.85 15.83
C LEU A 253 -6.63 -3.62 14.84
N TYR A 254 -7.34 -4.67 14.52
CA TYR A 254 -8.55 -4.63 13.69
C TYR A 254 -9.77 -5.00 14.50
N VAL A 255 -10.88 -4.35 14.22
CA VAL A 255 -12.18 -4.61 14.83
C VAL A 255 -13.20 -4.87 13.74
N GLY A 256 -13.97 -5.93 13.90
CA GLY A 256 -15.03 -6.34 13.00
C GLY A 256 -16.33 -6.63 13.75
N LYS A 257 -17.46 -6.50 13.06
CA LYS A 257 -18.77 -6.90 13.53
C LYS A 257 -19.68 -7.24 12.36
N GLN A 258 -20.29 -8.39 12.40
CA GLN A 258 -21.39 -8.71 11.50
C GLN A 258 -22.68 -8.09 12.01
N SER A 259 -23.46 -7.50 11.13
CA SER A 259 -24.73 -6.88 11.44
C SER A 259 -25.75 -7.11 10.35
N GLU A 260 -27.01 -7.25 10.74
CA GLU A 260 -28.14 -7.35 9.83
C GLU A 260 -28.77 -5.99 9.52
N THR A 261 -28.37 -4.96 10.25
CA THR A 261 -29.01 -3.64 10.21
C THR A 261 -28.04 -2.50 9.94
N ILE A 262 -26.73 -2.72 10.11
CA ILE A 262 -25.69 -1.73 9.83
C ILE A 262 -24.67 -2.34 8.88
N PHE A 263 -24.62 -1.87 7.64
CA PHE A 263 -23.56 -2.28 6.70
C PHE A 263 -22.21 -1.72 7.12
N ARG A 264 -21.18 -2.52 7.01
CA ARG A 264 -19.81 -2.14 7.36
C ARG A 264 -18.78 -3.09 6.73
N PRO A 265 -17.53 -2.65 6.59
CA PRO A 265 -16.44 -3.55 6.22
C PRO A 265 -16.29 -4.70 7.23
N VAL A 266 -15.82 -5.84 6.75
CA VAL A 266 -15.62 -7.03 7.61
C VAL A 266 -14.68 -6.74 8.77
N ARG A 267 -13.74 -5.81 8.58
CA ARG A 267 -12.83 -5.32 9.64
C ARG A 267 -12.31 -3.92 9.33
N GLU A 268 -11.97 -3.19 10.37
CA GLU A 268 -11.38 -1.86 10.29
C GLU A 268 -10.20 -1.74 11.23
N LEU A 269 -9.11 -1.12 10.77
CA LEU A 269 -7.96 -0.77 11.62
C LEU A 269 -8.40 0.27 12.65
N LYS A 270 -8.20 -0.06 13.92
CA LYS A 270 -8.59 0.81 15.05
C LYS A 270 -7.43 1.22 15.94
N GLY A 271 -6.25 0.65 15.73
CA GLY A 271 -5.03 1.01 16.45
C GLY A 271 -3.82 0.23 15.94
N PHE A 272 -2.64 0.61 16.38
CA PHE A 272 -1.42 -0.12 16.10
C PHE A 272 -0.37 0.14 17.18
N ALA A 273 0.59 -0.76 17.29
CA ALA A 273 1.75 -0.58 18.15
C ALA A 273 3.03 -0.86 17.37
N ARG A 274 4.04 0.00 17.57
CA ARG A 274 5.39 -0.18 17.03
C ARG A 274 6.31 -0.68 18.12
N VAL A 275 6.92 -1.85 17.94
CA VAL A 275 7.72 -2.54 18.96
C VAL A 275 9.06 -2.94 18.39
N THR A 276 10.15 -2.39 18.94
CA THR A 276 11.51 -2.79 18.58
C THR A 276 12.01 -3.84 19.57
N LEU A 277 12.56 -4.94 19.06
CA LEU A 277 13.02 -6.11 19.81
C LEU A 277 14.42 -6.53 19.38
N ALA A 278 15.30 -6.70 20.34
CA ALA A 278 16.57 -7.35 20.14
C ALA A 278 16.40 -8.85 19.82
N PRO A 279 17.41 -9.56 19.27
CA PRO A 279 17.33 -10.99 19.04
C PRO A 279 16.89 -11.78 20.28
N GLY A 280 15.80 -12.56 20.14
CA GLY A 280 15.23 -13.35 21.23
C GLY A 280 14.48 -12.57 22.31
N GLU A 281 14.44 -11.25 22.24
CA GLU A 281 13.70 -10.40 23.18
C GLU A 281 12.18 -10.57 22.98
N GLU A 282 11.46 -10.49 24.11
CA GLU A 282 10.01 -10.45 24.11
C GLU A 282 9.49 -9.26 24.93
N LYS A 283 8.38 -8.68 24.50
CA LYS A 283 7.72 -7.56 25.18
C LYS A 283 6.21 -7.77 25.24
N SER A 284 5.63 -7.40 26.38
CA SER A 284 4.19 -7.19 26.47
C SER A 284 3.81 -5.91 25.75
N VAL A 285 2.78 -5.98 24.93
CA VAL A 285 2.25 -4.88 24.14
C VAL A 285 0.80 -4.68 24.51
N HIS A 286 0.41 -3.42 24.72
CA HIS A 286 -0.97 -3.03 24.94
C HIS A 286 -1.39 -2.02 23.87
N ILE A 287 -2.55 -2.27 23.23
CA ILE A 287 -3.19 -1.29 22.33
C ILE A 287 -4.54 -0.95 22.94
N ALA A 288 -4.69 0.27 23.41
CA ALA A 288 -5.89 0.75 24.05
C ALA A 288 -7.04 0.93 23.05
N PHE A 289 -8.25 0.69 23.50
CA PHE A 289 -9.44 1.12 22.79
C PHE A 289 -9.64 2.62 23.00
N GLU A 290 -9.89 3.30 21.90
CA GLU A 290 -10.23 4.70 21.91
C GLU A 290 -11.75 4.87 21.75
N ASP A 291 -12.22 6.05 22.06
CA ASP A 291 -13.58 6.52 21.82
C ASP A 291 -14.16 6.13 20.44
N LYS A 292 -13.29 6.11 19.39
CA LYS A 292 -13.69 5.80 18.00
C LYS A 292 -13.62 4.33 17.65
N THR A 293 -13.18 3.46 18.55
CA THR A 293 -12.91 2.05 18.24
C THR A 293 -14.15 1.32 17.72
N PHE A 294 -15.30 1.52 18.36
CA PHE A 294 -16.53 0.80 18.06
C PHE A 294 -17.59 1.64 17.34
N ARG A 295 -17.33 2.93 17.14
CA ARG A 295 -18.31 3.86 16.55
C ARG A 295 -18.42 3.70 15.03
N PHE A 296 -19.64 3.93 14.54
CA PHE A 296 -19.94 4.22 13.14
C PHE A 296 -20.72 5.54 13.06
N TYR A 297 -20.67 6.21 11.92
CA TYR A 297 -21.48 7.40 11.68
C TYR A 297 -22.80 7.00 11.09
N ASP A 298 -23.89 7.33 11.77
CA ASP A 298 -25.26 7.06 11.30
C ASP A 298 -25.79 8.31 10.55
N THR A 299 -25.93 8.21 9.25
CA THR A 299 -26.43 9.30 8.41
C THR A 299 -27.89 9.67 8.67
N ARG A 300 -28.68 8.76 9.27
CA ARG A 300 -30.09 8.98 9.62
C ARG A 300 -30.24 9.90 10.83
N THR A 301 -29.35 9.74 11.82
CA THR A 301 -29.34 10.54 13.05
C THR A 301 -28.33 11.68 13.00
N ASN A 302 -27.42 11.67 12.00
CA ASN A 302 -26.28 12.58 11.86
C ASN A 302 -25.39 12.61 13.11
N THR A 303 -25.19 11.43 13.74
CA THR A 303 -24.36 11.28 14.94
C THR A 303 -23.47 10.03 14.85
N TRP A 304 -22.45 10.01 15.72
CA TRP A 304 -21.64 8.83 15.95
C TRP A 304 -22.36 7.91 16.94
N GLU A 305 -22.60 6.68 16.52
CA GLU A 305 -23.32 5.67 17.27
C GLU A 305 -22.47 4.42 17.49
N VAL A 306 -22.82 3.61 18.49
CA VAL A 306 -22.26 2.29 18.74
C VAL A 306 -23.40 1.26 18.64
N GLU A 307 -23.24 0.27 17.79
CA GLU A 307 -24.16 -0.86 17.74
C GLU A 307 -23.82 -1.84 18.86
N SER A 308 -24.84 -2.28 19.63
CA SER A 308 -24.63 -3.27 20.69
C SER A 308 -24.31 -4.65 20.14
N GLY A 309 -23.62 -5.48 20.93
CA GLY A 309 -23.37 -6.89 20.66
C GLY A 309 -21.89 -7.25 20.59
N ASN A 310 -21.63 -8.44 20.07
CA ASN A 310 -20.30 -9.03 20.08
C ASN A 310 -19.45 -8.53 18.90
N TYR A 311 -18.29 -7.97 19.22
CA TYR A 311 -17.30 -7.52 18.24
C TYR A 311 -16.14 -8.52 18.17
N GLN A 312 -15.66 -8.79 16.96
CA GLN A 312 -14.42 -9.51 16.73
C GLN A 312 -13.25 -8.55 16.93
N ILE A 313 -12.29 -8.95 17.75
CA ILE A 313 -11.10 -8.18 18.07
C ILE A 313 -9.89 -8.96 17.57
N MET A 314 -9.12 -8.39 16.65
CA MET A 314 -8.07 -9.10 15.94
C MET A 314 -6.77 -8.29 15.97
N VAL A 315 -5.64 -8.97 16.13
CA VAL A 315 -4.32 -8.38 15.89
C VAL A 315 -3.72 -9.05 14.66
N GLY A 316 -3.30 -8.24 13.70
CA GLY A 316 -2.71 -8.69 12.44
C GLY A 316 -1.36 -8.06 12.16
N THR A 317 -0.63 -8.65 11.22
CA THR A 317 0.58 -8.10 10.63
C THR A 317 0.29 -7.23 9.41
N ASP A 318 -0.88 -7.41 8.83
CA ASP A 318 -1.46 -6.65 7.72
C ASP A 318 -2.99 -6.86 7.72
N ALA A 319 -3.71 -6.24 6.77
CA ALA A 319 -5.18 -6.29 6.72
C ALA A 319 -5.76 -7.69 6.41
N ASP A 320 -4.99 -8.61 5.87
CA ASP A 320 -5.43 -9.97 5.52
C ASP A 320 -4.92 -11.04 6.50
N THR A 321 -3.81 -10.77 7.18
CA THR A 321 -3.14 -11.74 8.04
C THR A 321 -3.39 -11.45 9.50
N MET A 322 -4.43 -12.09 10.07
CA MET A 322 -4.73 -12.03 11.51
C MET A 322 -3.95 -13.14 12.24
N VAL A 323 -3.24 -12.78 13.30
CA VAL A 323 -2.39 -13.70 14.09
C VAL A 323 -2.96 -13.96 15.48
N LEU A 324 -3.78 -13.06 16.00
CA LEU A 324 -4.49 -13.21 17.29
C LEU A 324 -5.94 -12.77 17.11
N GLU A 325 -6.86 -13.52 17.70
CA GLU A 325 -8.30 -13.25 17.62
C GLU A 325 -8.99 -13.47 18.94
N GLY A 326 -9.98 -12.64 19.23
CA GLY A 326 -10.86 -12.72 20.37
C GLY A 326 -12.14 -11.95 20.12
N SER A 327 -12.93 -11.77 21.16
CA SER A 327 -14.19 -11.04 21.06
C SER A 327 -14.49 -10.26 22.32
N LEU A 328 -15.33 -9.23 22.18
CA LEU A 328 -15.78 -8.39 23.25
C LEU A 328 -17.24 -7.99 23.04
N GLU A 329 -18.04 -8.15 24.08
CA GLU A 329 -19.43 -7.67 24.10
C GLU A 329 -19.44 -6.17 24.42
N ILE A 330 -20.07 -5.38 23.57
CA ILE A 330 -20.15 -3.91 23.70
C ILE A 330 -21.61 -3.50 23.87
N ALA A 331 -21.87 -2.63 24.84
CA ALA A 331 -23.14 -1.96 24.97
C ALA A 331 -23.27 -0.82 23.92
N GLY A 332 -24.40 -0.80 23.22
CA GLY A 332 -24.62 0.16 22.13
C GLY A 332 -25.34 1.43 22.59
N THR A 333 -25.36 2.40 21.69
CA THR A 333 -26.10 3.67 21.80
C THR A 333 -27.29 3.73 20.84
N VAL A 334 -27.31 2.88 19.80
CA VAL A 334 -28.40 2.83 18.80
C VAL A 334 -29.67 2.32 19.47
N ALA A 335 -30.70 3.18 19.54
CA ALA A 335 -31.96 2.85 20.21
C ALA A 335 -32.88 2.02 19.31
N ASP A 336 -33.01 2.34 18.02
CA ASP A 336 -33.94 1.71 17.08
C ASP A 336 -33.46 1.73 15.65
N GLY A 337 -33.83 0.65 14.91
CA GLY A 337 -33.72 0.57 13.48
C GLY A 337 -32.29 0.39 12.95
N GLY A 338 -32.21 0.30 11.67
CA GLY A 338 -30.99 0.14 10.89
C GLY A 338 -31.27 0.52 9.46
N TYR A 339 -30.36 0.19 8.60
CA TYR A 339 -30.60 0.23 7.16
C TYR A 339 -31.32 -1.05 6.71
N SER A 340 -32.08 -0.98 5.62
CA SER A 340 -32.71 -2.15 5.03
C SER A 340 -31.77 -2.83 4.02
N LYS A 341 -31.53 -4.12 4.21
CA LYS A 341 -30.78 -4.93 3.23
C LYS A 341 -31.46 -5.02 1.87
N GLU A 342 -32.78 -4.93 1.83
CA GLU A 342 -33.55 -4.96 0.59
C GLU A 342 -33.35 -3.67 -0.20
N ILE A 343 -33.09 -2.55 0.47
CA ILE A 343 -32.91 -1.23 -0.16
C ILE A 343 -31.42 -0.97 -0.45
N LEU A 344 -30.51 -1.47 0.38
CA LEU A 344 -29.05 -1.25 0.26
C LEU A 344 -28.28 -2.58 0.06
N PRO A 345 -28.65 -3.45 -0.91
CA PRO A 345 -28.09 -4.78 -1.05
C PRO A 345 -26.58 -4.76 -1.34
N GLU A 346 -26.11 -3.81 -2.19
CA GLU A 346 -24.70 -3.72 -2.55
C GLU A 346 -23.85 -3.22 -1.38
N TYR A 347 -24.34 -2.27 -0.60
CA TYR A 347 -23.66 -1.81 0.61
C TYR A 347 -23.57 -2.89 1.69
N PHE A 348 -24.60 -3.71 1.87
CA PHE A 348 -24.54 -4.84 2.81
C PHE A 348 -23.64 -5.98 2.34
N SER A 349 -23.53 -6.19 1.04
CA SER A 349 -22.64 -7.21 0.46
C SER A 349 -21.19 -6.73 0.31
N GLY A 350 -20.95 -5.42 0.28
CA GLY A 350 -19.68 -4.80 -0.10
C GLY A 350 -19.36 -4.86 -1.59
N LYS A 351 -20.27 -5.38 -2.43
CA LYS A 351 -20.12 -5.48 -3.89
C LYS A 351 -20.51 -4.17 -4.58
N ILE A 352 -19.77 -3.14 -4.25
CA ILE A 352 -20.11 -1.75 -4.59
C ILE A 352 -19.80 -1.37 -6.05
N GLU A 353 -19.39 -2.30 -6.90
CA GLU A 353 -19.06 -2.02 -8.30
C GLU A 353 -20.27 -1.56 -9.12
N ASN A 354 -21.48 -1.89 -8.68
CA ASN A 354 -22.73 -1.64 -9.41
C ASN A 354 -23.83 -0.97 -8.56
N VAL A 355 -23.43 -0.08 -7.64
CA VAL A 355 -24.40 0.68 -6.85
C VAL A 355 -25.24 1.56 -7.78
N ASP A 356 -26.54 1.31 -7.84
CA ASP A 356 -27.46 2.06 -8.67
C ASP A 356 -27.90 3.40 -8.03
N ASP A 357 -28.61 4.21 -8.78
CA ASP A 357 -29.07 5.52 -8.33
C ASP A 357 -30.09 5.45 -7.19
N ILE A 358 -30.88 4.39 -7.13
CA ILE A 358 -31.88 4.18 -6.07
C ILE A 358 -31.19 3.94 -4.75
N GLU A 359 -30.27 2.99 -4.74
CA GLU A 359 -29.49 2.61 -3.57
C GLU A 359 -28.59 3.76 -3.09
N TYR A 360 -27.89 4.42 -4.04
CA TYR A 360 -27.03 5.54 -3.71
C TYR A 360 -27.82 6.73 -3.14
N ARG A 361 -28.99 7.07 -3.72
CA ARG A 361 -29.85 8.15 -3.25
C ARG A 361 -30.38 7.90 -1.85
N GLU A 362 -30.74 6.66 -1.55
CA GLU A 362 -31.18 6.27 -0.20
C GLU A 362 -30.09 6.53 0.84
N LEU A 363 -28.85 6.12 0.55
CA LEU A 363 -27.71 6.37 1.46
C LEU A 363 -27.35 7.86 1.52
N TYR A 364 -27.40 8.56 0.39
CA TYR A 364 -27.06 9.98 0.28
C TYR A 364 -28.09 10.88 0.97
N GLY A 365 -29.36 10.42 1.08
CA GLY A 365 -30.43 11.11 1.76
C GLY A 365 -30.98 12.35 1.03
N ARG A 366 -30.66 12.53 -0.25
CA ARG A 366 -31.13 13.62 -1.11
C ARG A 366 -31.00 13.25 -2.59
N GLU A 367 -31.60 14.07 -3.47
CA GLU A 367 -31.49 13.87 -4.91
C GLU A 367 -30.03 13.97 -5.39
N ILE A 368 -29.67 13.09 -6.31
CA ILE A 368 -28.36 13.12 -6.98
C ILE A 368 -28.33 14.37 -7.86
N PRO A 369 -27.28 15.21 -7.79
CA PRO A 369 -27.19 16.39 -8.63
C PRO A 369 -27.23 16.02 -10.12
N ASP A 370 -28.17 16.60 -10.88
CA ASP A 370 -28.21 16.49 -12.34
C ASP A 370 -27.21 17.48 -12.96
N GLY A 371 -26.28 16.98 -13.74
CA GLY A 371 -25.26 17.84 -14.32
C GLY A 371 -24.24 17.11 -15.18
N SER A 372 -24.65 16.79 -16.42
CA SER A 372 -23.69 16.28 -17.40
C SER A 372 -22.60 17.31 -17.75
N TRP A 373 -21.41 16.83 -18.09
CA TRP A 373 -20.36 17.67 -18.63
C TRP A 373 -20.77 18.28 -19.97
N SER A 374 -20.69 19.58 -20.07
CA SER A 374 -21.05 20.36 -21.29
C SER A 374 -19.87 20.49 -22.26
N GLY A 375 -19.09 19.42 -22.47
CA GLY A 375 -18.02 19.40 -23.47
C GLY A 375 -16.72 20.12 -23.08
N GLU A 376 -16.47 20.34 -21.81
CA GLU A 376 -15.17 20.82 -21.33
C GLU A 376 -14.11 19.74 -21.50
N ILE A 377 -12.97 20.12 -22.08
CA ILE A 377 -11.83 19.21 -22.26
C ILE A 377 -11.20 18.95 -20.88
N ARG A 378 -11.12 17.69 -20.51
CA ARG A 378 -10.35 17.28 -19.33
C ARG A 378 -8.87 17.33 -19.64
N MET A 379 -8.02 17.70 -18.68
CA MET A 379 -6.57 17.72 -18.85
C MET A 379 -5.99 16.37 -19.30
N ASN A 380 -6.70 15.27 -19.04
CA ASN A 380 -6.29 13.92 -19.44
C ASN A 380 -6.62 13.56 -20.88
N ASP A 381 -7.42 14.38 -21.57
CA ASP A 381 -7.84 14.15 -22.95
C ASP A 381 -6.89 14.85 -23.97
N ALA A 382 -5.81 15.48 -23.48
CA ALA A 382 -4.86 16.24 -24.27
C ALA A 382 -3.53 15.50 -24.51
#